data_f8192b5b0708fe409cada06a0bc71e25
#
_entry.id   f8192b5b0708fe409cada06a0bc71e25
#
_cell.length_a   1.000
_cell.length_b   1.000
_cell.length_c   1.000
_cell.angle_alpha   90.00
_cell.angle_beta   90.00
_cell.angle_gamma   90.00
#
_symmetry.space_group_name_H-M   'P 1'
#
loop_
_entity.id
_entity.type
_entity.pdbx_description
1 polymer ?
#
loop_
_entity_poly.entity_id
_entity_poly.type
_entity_poly.pdbx_seq_one_letter_code
_entity_poly.pdbx_strand_id
1 'polypeptide(L)'
;MDSSAYNRRQFIKTAASALMVPSLSSLGQNQKKPDPLKPELVKDFVIKGHNDLEGAKKLLEETPGLLNASWDWGGGDFETAMGGAGHMGRTDIAEYLISKGARMDIFVATMLGKLDIVKGIADAYPDVLSSRGPHTLSLVFHAEKGGEKAMAVLEFLKSKGLTR
;
A
#
# COMPACT_ATOMS: atom_id res chain seq x y z
N MET A 1 -32.28 4.47 -41.62
CA MET A 1 -31.47 4.45 -40.38
C MET A 1 -30.69 3.15 -40.41
N ASP A 2 -29.46 3.23 -40.89
CA ASP A 2 -28.65 2.07 -41.20
C ASP A 2 -27.65 1.85 -40.05
N SER A 3 -27.87 0.81 -39.26
CA SER A 3 -27.01 0.44 -38.15
C SER A 3 -25.89 -0.45 -38.67
N SER A 4 -24.77 0.15 -39.07
CA SER A 4 -23.56 -0.58 -39.45
C SER A 4 -23.01 -1.34 -38.26
N ALA A 5 -23.33 -2.62 -38.18
CA ALA A 5 -22.69 -3.54 -37.24
C ALA A 5 -21.22 -3.71 -37.60
N TYR A 6 -20.33 -3.15 -36.81
CA TYR A 6 -18.88 -3.26 -36.95
C TYR A 6 -18.45 -4.74 -36.76
N ASN A 7 -18.06 -5.40 -37.84
CA ASN A 7 -17.78 -6.83 -37.85
C ASN A 7 -16.35 -7.11 -37.36
N ARG A 8 -16.22 -7.72 -36.18
CA ARG A 8 -14.95 -8.13 -35.55
C ARG A 8 -14.02 -8.96 -36.43
N ARG A 9 -14.54 -9.58 -37.49
CA ARG A 9 -13.74 -10.38 -38.42
C ARG A 9 -12.93 -9.55 -39.43
N GLN A 10 -13.24 -8.27 -39.64
CA GLN A 10 -12.47 -7.40 -40.53
C GLN A 10 -11.25 -6.79 -39.86
N PHE A 11 -11.21 -6.69 -38.50
CA PHE A 11 -10.07 -6.17 -37.76
C PHE A 11 -8.83 -7.07 -37.83
N ILE A 12 -9.03 -8.38 -38.06
CA ILE A 12 -7.94 -9.37 -38.10
C ILE A 12 -7.21 -9.42 -39.45
N LYS A 13 -7.80 -8.90 -40.53
CA LYS A 13 -7.22 -8.99 -41.89
C LYS A 13 -6.31 -7.83 -42.28
N THR A 14 -6.29 -6.72 -41.54
CA THR A 14 -5.49 -5.53 -41.84
C THR A 14 -4.24 -5.36 -40.95
N ALA A 15 -3.99 -6.25 -40.02
CA ALA A 15 -2.84 -6.20 -39.12
C ALA A 15 -1.67 -7.12 -39.49
N ALA A 16 -1.63 -7.62 -40.72
CA ALA A 16 -0.53 -8.44 -41.22
C ALA A 16 0.53 -7.61 -41.95
N SER A 17 0.86 -6.42 -41.43
CA SER A 17 2.07 -5.69 -41.83
C SER A 17 3.12 -5.94 -40.76
N ALA A 18 4.18 -6.63 -41.17
CA ALA A 18 5.32 -7.07 -40.38
C ALA A 18 5.83 -6.04 -39.36
N LEU A 19 5.33 -6.12 -38.14
CA LEU A 19 6.09 -5.69 -36.99
C LEU A 19 7.08 -6.82 -36.69
N MET A 20 8.35 -6.65 -37.05
CA MET A 20 9.44 -7.40 -36.47
C MET A 20 9.37 -7.17 -34.95
N VAL A 21 8.70 -8.06 -34.23
CA VAL A 21 8.80 -8.14 -32.78
C VAL A 21 10.23 -8.64 -32.52
N PRO A 22 11.12 -7.84 -31.92
CA PRO A 22 12.42 -8.38 -31.53
C PRO A 22 12.13 -9.56 -30.60
N SER A 23 12.71 -10.71 -30.90
CA SER A 23 12.51 -11.94 -30.16
C SER A 23 12.76 -11.66 -28.67
N LEU A 24 11.77 -11.95 -27.81
CA LEU A 24 11.85 -11.81 -26.34
C LEU A 24 12.90 -12.73 -25.71
N SER A 25 13.70 -13.42 -26.50
CA SER A 25 14.74 -14.36 -26.06
C SER A 25 15.97 -13.73 -25.44
N SER A 26 16.09 -12.38 -25.41
CA SER A 26 17.24 -11.71 -24.79
C SER A 26 16.98 -11.20 -23.35
N LEU A 27 15.79 -11.40 -22.76
CA LEU A 27 15.48 -10.98 -21.40
C LEU A 27 15.78 -12.02 -20.32
N GLY A 28 16.38 -13.14 -20.71
CA GLY A 28 16.93 -14.13 -19.78
C GLY A 28 18.34 -13.79 -19.31
N GLN A 29 18.65 -12.52 -19.04
CA GLN A 29 19.86 -12.21 -18.29
C GLN A 29 19.67 -12.75 -16.88
N ASN A 30 20.53 -13.72 -16.53
CA ASN A 30 20.68 -14.30 -15.20
C ASN A 30 21.22 -13.19 -14.26
N GLN A 31 20.36 -12.14 -14.01
CA GLN A 31 20.73 -11.09 -13.07
C GLN A 31 20.73 -11.74 -11.68
N LYS A 32 21.92 -11.85 -11.11
CA LYS A 32 22.10 -12.29 -9.72
C LYS A 32 21.12 -11.50 -8.85
N LYS A 33 20.25 -12.20 -8.15
CA LYS A 33 19.30 -11.56 -7.22
C LYS A 33 20.09 -10.69 -6.24
N PRO A 34 19.67 -9.46 -5.98
CA PRO A 34 20.33 -8.59 -5.00
C PRO A 34 20.45 -9.28 -3.63
N ASP A 35 21.49 -8.96 -2.90
CA ASP A 35 21.61 -9.43 -1.53
C ASP A 35 20.45 -8.91 -0.65
N PRO A 36 20.05 -9.64 0.39
CA PRO A 36 19.01 -9.19 1.32
C PRO A 36 19.41 -7.84 1.98
N LEU A 37 18.39 -7.03 2.31
CA LEU A 37 18.60 -5.81 3.06
C LEU A 37 19.19 -6.13 4.44
N LYS A 38 20.07 -5.27 4.93
CA LYS A 38 20.61 -5.39 6.29
C LYS A 38 19.49 -5.18 7.31
N PRO A 39 19.31 -6.09 8.29
CA PRO A 39 18.22 -6.00 9.27
C PRO A 39 18.19 -4.67 10.02
N GLU A 40 19.36 -4.13 10.40
CA GLU A 40 19.48 -2.86 11.13
C GLU A 40 18.95 -1.68 10.29
N LEU A 41 19.19 -1.71 8.99
CA LEU A 41 18.73 -0.68 8.07
C LEU A 41 17.21 -0.73 7.90
N VAL A 42 16.63 -1.95 7.83
CA VAL A 42 15.18 -2.15 7.81
C VAL A 42 14.55 -1.61 9.09
N LYS A 43 15.11 -1.99 10.25
CA LYS A 43 14.64 -1.51 11.55
C LYS A 43 14.66 0.01 11.65
N ASP A 44 15.78 0.64 11.28
CA ASP A 44 15.93 2.09 11.33
C ASP A 44 14.90 2.80 10.44
N PHE A 45 14.68 2.28 9.22
CA PHE A 45 13.68 2.83 8.30
C PHE A 45 12.25 2.72 8.87
N VAL A 46 11.89 1.60 9.48
CA VAL A 46 10.58 1.43 10.14
C VAL A 46 10.44 2.39 11.31
N ILE A 47 11.46 2.55 12.16
CA ILE A 47 11.46 3.54 13.26
C ILE A 47 11.23 4.96 12.73
N LYS A 48 11.92 5.35 11.65
CA LYS A 48 11.75 6.68 11.04
C LYS A 48 10.36 6.90 10.48
N GLY A 49 9.70 5.84 10.01
CA GLY A 49 8.30 5.87 9.59
C GLY A 49 7.34 6.40 10.66
N HIS A 50 7.68 6.32 11.93
CA HIS A 50 6.83 6.79 13.03
C HIS A 50 6.81 8.32 13.17
N ASN A 51 7.96 9.01 12.98
CA ASN A 51 8.03 10.44 13.32
C ASN A 51 9.12 11.25 12.60
N ASP A 52 9.94 10.63 11.75
CA ASP A 52 11.09 11.29 11.12
C ASP A 52 10.98 11.22 9.58
N LEU A 53 10.24 12.16 9.00
CA LEU A 53 10.04 12.23 7.54
C LEU A 53 11.38 12.41 6.79
N GLU A 54 12.25 13.28 7.26
CA GLU A 54 13.50 13.57 6.56
C GLU A 54 14.48 12.40 6.65
N GLY A 55 14.54 11.74 7.80
CA GLY A 55 15.31 10.51 7.94
C GLY A 55 14.79 9.37 7.08
N ALA A 56 13.46 9.21 6.97
CA ALA A 56 12.85 8.22 6.08
C ALA A 56 13.14 8.52 4.61
N LYS A 57 13.07 9.79 4.17
CA LYS A 57 13.43 10.23 2.82
C LYS A 57 14.87 9.86 2.49
N LYS A 58 15.80 10.24 3.36
CA LYS A 58 17.24 9.99 3.18
C LYS A 58 17.53 8.50 3.00
N LEU A 59 17.02 7.65 3.92
CA LEU A 59 17.23 6.21 3.85
C LEU A 59 16.65 5.60 2.58
N LEU A 60 15.46 6.07 2.15
CA LEU A 60 14.81 5.56 0.95
C LEU A 60 15.53 5.98 -0.33
N GLU A 61 16.13 7.17 -0.38
CA GLU A 61 16.95 7.63 -1.51
C GLU A 61 18.23 6.79 -1.62
N GLU A 62 18.90 6.51 -0.50
CA GLU A 62 20.11 5.69 -0.46
C GLU A 62 19.82 4.20 -0.73
N THR A 63 18.65 3.71 -0.31
CA THR A 63 18.28 2.29 -0.42
C THR A 63 16.81 2.12 -0.79
N PRO A 64 16.43 2.26 -2.08
CA PRO A 64 15.04 2.19 -2.54
C PRO A 64 14.30 0.89 -2.19
N GLY A 65 15.03 -0.21 -2.00
CA GLY A 65 14.47 -1.50 -1.57
C GLY A 65 13.79 -1.48 -0.21
N LEU A 66 14.03 -0.45 0.62
CA LEU A 66 13.39 -0.30 1.93
C LEU A 66 11.90 0.01 1.87
N LEU A 67 11.39 0.54 0.75
CA LEU A 67 10.05 1.11 0.64
C LEU A 67 8.93 0.24 1.25
N ASN A 68 9.00 -1.07 1.05
CA ASN A 68 8.02 -2.03 1.57
C ASN A 68 8.65 -3.07 2.51
N ALA A 69 9.83 -2.78 3.03
CA ALA A 69 10.45 -3.65 4.01
C ALA A 69 9.66 -3.61 5.34
N SER A 70 9.62 -4.74 6.04
CA SER A 70 8.97 -4.85 7.34
C SER A 70 9.96 -5.37 8.39
N TRP A 71 9.74 -4.92 9.61
CA TRP A 71 10.48 -5.34 10.79
C TRP A 71 9.58 -6.15 11.71
N ASP A 72 10.09 -7.25 12.28
CA ASP A 72 9.42 -8.02 13.34
C ASP A 72 9.84 -7.46 14.70
N TRP A 73 8.88 -6.85 15.41
CA TRP A 73 9.08 -6.36 16.77
C TRP A 73 9.14 -7.48 17.81
N GLY A 74 8.82 -8.68 17.38
CA GLY A 74 8.83 -9.89 18.17
C GLY A 74 7.50 -10.65 18.10
N GLY A 75 7.59 -11.99 18.06
CA GLY A 75 6.40 -12.83 18.04
C GLY A 75 5.55 -12.75 16.77
N GLY A 76 6.08 -12.22 15.68
CA GLY A 76 5.34 -12.05 14.43
C GLY A 76 4.61 -10.70 14.32
N ASP A 77 4.92 -9.73 15.18
CA ASP A 77 4.43 -8.35 15.08
C ASP A 77 5.21 -7.59 14.00
N PHE A 78 4.81 -7.82 12.76
CA PHE A 78 5.44 -7.23 11.59
C PHE A 78 4.90 -5.82 11.29
N GLU A 79 5.82 -4.89 11.09
CA GLU A 79 5.49 -3.52 10.76
C GLU A 79 6.35 -2.96 9.64
N THR A 80 5.75 -2.13 8.78
CA THR A 80 6.44 -1.31 7.76
C THR A 80 6.55 0.14 8.22
N ALA A 81 7.42 0.94 7.60
CA ALA A 81 7.44 2.39 7.83
C ALA A 81 6.08 3.05 7.56
N MET A 82 5.31 2.50 6.61
CA MET A 82 3.94 2.92 6.32
C MET A 82 2.99 2.61 7.49
N GLY A 83 3.12 1.42 8.10
CA GLY A 83 2.36 1.03 9.30
C GLY A 83 2.66 1.96 10.48
N GLY A 84 3.94 2.26 10.72
CA GLY A 84 4.38 3.22 11.72
C GLY A 84 3.74 4.60 11.53
N ALA A 85 3.77 5.13 10.31
CA ALA A 85 3.07 6.38 9.98
C ALA A 85 1.56 6.29 10.27
N GLY A 86 0.94 5.15 9.97
CA GLY A 86 -0.49 4.90 10.17
C GLY A 86 -0.91 5.03 11.62
N HIS A 87 -0.30 4.27 12.52
CA HIS A 87 -0.71 4.30 13.94
C HIS A 87 -0.21 5.54 14.71
N MET A 88 0.77 6.25 14.17
CA MET A 88 1.20 7.54 14.73
C MET A 88 0.42 8.74 14.20
N GLY A 89 -0.46 8.55 13.19
CA GLY A 89 -1.22 9.64 12.57
C GLY A 89 -0.37 10.57 11.68
N ARG A 90 0.80 10.09 11.22
CA ARG A 90 1.74 10.86 10.38
C ARG A 90 1.31 10.82 8.91
N THR A 91 0.28 11.60 8.61
CA THR A 91 -0.24 11.76 7.23
C THR A 91 0.85 12.17 6.25
N ASP A 92 1.75 13.07 6.65
CA ASP A 92 2.86 13.56 5.84
C ASP A 92 3.82 12.43 5.40
N ILE A 93 4.19 11.54 6.33
CA ILE A 93 5.04 10.39 6.04
C ILE A 93 4.28 9.38 5.17
N ALA A 94 3.02 9.08 5.53
CA ALA A 94 2.21 8.13 4.76
C ALA A 94 2.02 8.59 3.30
N GLU A 95 1.65 9.85 3.07
CA GLU A 95 1.48 10.41 1.72
C GLU A 95 2.80 10.43 0.93
N TYR A 96 3.92 10.75 1.57
CA TYR A 96 5.24 10.66 0.94
C TYR A 96 5.52 9.22 0.49
N LEU A 97 5.37 8.22 1.37
CA LEU A 97 5.63 6.82 1.04
C LEU A 97 4.69 6.31 -0.08
N ILE A 98 3.41 6.72 -0.06
CA ILE A 98 2.45 6.43 -1.16
C ILE A 98 2.94 7.02 -2.47
N SER A 99 3.45 8.26 -2.48
CA SER A 99 3.99 8.90 -3.68
C SER A 99 5.19 8.17 -4.28
N LYS A 100 5.89 7.37 -3.46
CA LYS A 100 7.01 6.50 -3.88
C LYS A 100 6.55 5.09 -4.27
N GLY A 101 5.26 4.79 -4.20
CA GLY A 101 4.70 3.49 -4.56
C GLY A 101 4.64 2.47 -3.43
N ALA A 102 4.68 2.92 -2.17
CA ALA A 102 4.51 2.02 -1.02
C ALA A 102 3.12 1.35 -1.02
N ARG A 103 3.07 0.12 -0.53
CA ARG A 103 1.81 -0.62 -0.34
C ARG A 103 1.04 -0.03 0.83
N MET A 104 -0.22 0.33 0.58
CA MET A 104 -1.13 0.79 1.62
C MET A 104 -2.04 -0.35 2.06
N ASP A 105 -2.24 -0.52 3.36
CA ASP A 105 -3.21 -1.44 3.94
C ASP A 105 -4.47 -0.71 4.44
N ILE A 106 -5.43 -1.47 4.97
CA ILE A 106 -6.69 -0.92 5.47
C ILE A 106 -6.49 -0.02 6.69
N PHE A 107 -5.46 -0.25 7.50
CA PHE A 107 -5.18 0.54 8.70
C PHE A 107 -4.71 1.94 8.33
N VAL A 108 -3.79 2.03 7.37
CA VAL A 108 -3.33 3.32 6.82
C VAL A 108 -4.45 4.02 6.05
N ALA A 109 -5.23 3.29 5.24
CA ALA A 109 -6.40 3.85 4.56
C ALA A 109 -7.40 4.46 5.56
N THR A 110 -7.60 3.80 6.70
CA THR A 110 -8.45 4.26 7.80
C THR A 110 -7.92 5.56 8.41
N MET A 111 -6.63 5.62 8.76
CA MET A 111 -6.00 6.83 9.29
C MET A 111 -6.05 7.99 8.30
N LEU A 112 -5.86 7.72 7.01
CA LEU A 112 -5.95 8.74 5.96
C LEU A 112 -7.40 9.15 5.60
N GLY A 113 -8.42 8.59 6.27
CA GLY A 113 -9.82 8.93 6.03
C GLY A 113 -10.37 8.44 4.68
N LYS A 114 -9.81 7.39 4.10
CA LYS A 114 -10.21 6.86 2.78
C LYS A 114 -11.46 5.97 2.91
N LEU A 115 -12.61 6.60 3.20
CA LEU A 115 -13.87 5.92 3.51
C LEU A 115 -14.29 4.92 2.44
N ASP A 116 -14.18 5.27 1.16
CA ASP A 116 -14.62 4.39 0.06
C ASP A 116 -13.75 3.12 -0.02
N ILE A 117 -12.44 3.25 0.25
CA ILE A 117 -11.54 2.09 0.31
C ILE A 117 -11.94 1.18 1.47
N VAL A 118 -12.12 1.75 2.67
CA VAL A 118 -12.47 0.99 3.88
C VAL A 118 -13.83 0.30 3.70
N LYS A 119 -14.83 1.00 3.17
CA LYS A 119 -16.15 0.42 2.86
C LYS A 119 -16.06 -0.69 1.82
N GLY A 120 -15.35 -0.46 0.71
CA GLY A 120 -15.22 -1.45 -0.34
C GLY A 120 -14.58 -2.76 0.15
N ILE A 121 -13.56 -2.66 1.02
CA ILE A 121 -12.96 -3.85 1.64
C ILE A 121 -13.95 -4.50 2.62
N ALA A 122 -14.62 -3.72 3.46
CA ALA A 122 -15.58 -4.22 4.45
C ALA A 122 -16.81 -4.89 3.80
N ASP A 123 -17.25 -4.39 2.67
CA ASP A 123 -18.38 -4.98 1.94
C ASP A 123 -17.99 -6.32 1.28
N ALA A 124 -16.74 -6.43 0.80
CA ALA A 124 -16.23 -7.66 0.22
C ALA A 124 -15.81 -8.70 1.29
N TYR A 125 -15.24 -8.23 2.41
CA TYR A 125 -14.69 -9.05 3.48
C TYR A 125 -15.03 -8.48 4.85
N PRO A 126 -16.27 -8.67 5.37
CA PRO A 126 -16.74 -8.04 6.61
C PRO A 126 -15.86 -8.32 7.83
N ASP A 127 -15.31 -9.52 7.93
CA ASP A 127 -14.48 -9.95 9.06
C ASP A 127 -13.16 -9.15 9.17
N VAL A 128 -12.73 -8.48 8.09
CA VAL A 128 -11.53 -7.64 8.12
C VAL A 128 -11.66 -6.48 9.10
N LEU A 129 -12.88 -6.04 9.40
CA LEU A 129 -13.13 -4.96 10.35
C LEU A 129 -12.69 -5.32 11.78
N SER A 130 -12.60 -6.62 12.09
CA SER A 130 -12.14 -7.14 13.39
C SER A 130 -10.63 -7.41 13.42
N SER A 131 -9.93 -7.25 12.30
CA SER A 131 -8.51 -7.50 12.23
C SER A 131 -7.70 -6.49 13.06
N ARG A 132 -6.47 -6.88 13.38
CA ARG A 132 -5.52 -6.04 14.12
C ARG A 132 -4.29 -5.75 13.25
N GLY A 133 -3.86 -4.51 13.28
CA GLY A 133 -2.63 -4.07 12.67
C GLY A 133 -1.41 -4.28 13.57
N PRO A 134 -0.27 -3.69 13.21
CA PRO A 134 0.91 -3.70 14.06
C PRO A 134 0.58 -3.32 15.50
N HIS A 135 1.27 -3.93 16.45
CA HIS A 135 1.05 -3.74 17.89
C HIS A 135 -0.38 -4.06 18.36
N THR A 136 -1.08 -4.93 17.63
CA THR A 136 -2.47 -5.32 17.88
C THR A 136 -3.49 -4.16 17.86
N LEU A 137 -3.15 -3.05 17.20
CA LEU A 137 -3.98 -1.85 17.15
C LEU A 137 -5.17 -1.99 16.20
N SER A 138 -6.36 -1.53 16.63
CA SER A 138 -7.61 -1.66 15.88
C SER A 138 -7.75 -0.59 14.78
N LEU A 139 -8.70 -0.81 13.87
CA LEU A 139 -9.10 0.21 12.89
C LEU A 139 -9.62 1.48 13.58
N VAL A 140 -10.39 1.35 14.67
CA VAL A 140 -10.89 2.50 15.42
C VAL A 140 -9.73 3.34 15.96
N PHE A 141 -8.67 2.71 16.50
CA PHE A 141 -7.48 3.41 16.93
C PHE A 141 -6.84 4.23 15.78
N HIS A 142 -6.71 3.63 14.60
CA HIS A 142 -6.13 4.32 13.43
C HIS A 142 -7.02 5.48 12.95
N ALA A 143 -8.35 5.32 12.98
CA ALA A 143 -9.27 6.42 12.67
C ALA A 143 -9.13 7.58 13.65
N GLU A 144 -9.02 7.31 14.95
CA GLU A 144 -8.76 8.34 15.98
C GLU A 144 -7.44 9.08 15.73
N LYS A 145 -6.39 8.36 15.32
CA LYS A 145 -5.08 8.96 14.97
C LYS A 145 -5.14 9.84 13.72
N GLY A 146 -6.04 9.53 12.78
CA GLY A 146 -6.28 10.34 11.59
C GLY A 146 -6.99 11.67 11.87
N GLY A 147 -7.61 11.82 13.05
CA GLY A 147 -8.29 13.05 13.47
C GLY A 147 -9.44 13.44 12.54
N GLU A 148 -9.57 14.73 12.25
CA GLU A 148 -10.69 15.25 11.44
C GLU A 148 -10.79 14.59 10.07
N LYS A 149 -9.68 14.29 9.42
CA LYS A 149 -9.68 13.64 8.09
C LYS A 149 -10.33 12.27 8.12
N ALA A 150 -10.22 11.55 9.24
CA ALA A 150 -10.75 10.20 9.40
C ALA A 150 -12.09 10.12 10.12
N MET A 151 -12.74 11.26 10.43
CA MET A 151 -13.99 11.32 11.17
C MET A 151 -15.08 10.44 10.53
N ALA A 152 -15.27 10.55 9.21
CA ALA A 152 -16.27 9.76 8.49
C ALA A 152 -15.99 8.24 8.56
N VAL A 153 -14.70 7.85 8.57
CA VAL A 153 -14.30 6.44 8.75
C VAL A 153 -14.58 6.01 10.19
N LEU A 154 -14.28 6.85 11.17
CA LEU A 154 -14.55 6.55 12.58
C LEU A 154 -16.05 6.35 12.83
N GLU A 155 -16.90 7.20 12.29
CA GLU A 155 -18.36 7.06 12.38
C GLU A 155 -18.85 5.78 11.70
N PHE A 156 -18.31 5.46 10.52
CA PHE A 156 -18.63 4.20 9.84
C PHE A 156 -18.25 2.99 10.70
N LEU A 157 -17.04 2.94 11.26
CA LEU A 157 -16.59 1.84 12.12
C LEU A 157 -17.49 1.69 13.37
N LYS A 158 -17.83 2.81 14.03
CA LYS A 158 -18.75 2.82 15.17
C LYS A 158 -20.16 2.33 14.80
N SER A 159 -20.67 2.68 13.62
CA SER A 159 -21.96 2.20 13.12
C SER A 159 -22.00 0.68 12.89
N LYS A 160 -20.82 0.04 12.73
CA LYS A 160 -20.65 -1.41 12.64
C LYS A 160 -20.44 -2.07 14.03
N GLY A 161 -20.57 -1.30 15.12
CA GLY A 161 -20.41 -1.80 16.49
C GLY A 161 -18.95 -1.94 16.94
N LEU A 162 -18.01 -1.41 16.20
CA LEU A 162 -16.59 -1.51 16.56
C LEU A 162 -16.20 -0.47 17.62
N THR A 163 -15.41 -0.91 18.57
CA THR A 163 -14.81 -0.10 19.64
C THR A 163 -13.28 -0.19 19.57
N ARG A 164 -12.60 0.64 20.35
CA ARG A 164 -11.14 0.68 20.40
C ARG A 164 -10.52 -0.63 20.87
#